data_829f0b2b2d25889155f1b22d4abf1622
#
_entry.id   829f0b2b2d25889155f1b22d4abf1622
#
_cell.length_a   1.000
_cell.length_b   1.000
_cell.length_c   1.000
_cell.angle_alpha   90.00
_cell.angle_beta   90.00
_cell.angle_gamma   90.00
#
_symmetry.space_group_name_H-M   'P 1'
#
loop_
_entity.id
_entity.type
_entity.pdbx_description
1 polymer ?
#
loop_
_entity_poly.entity_id
_entity_poly.type
_entity_poly.pdbx_seq_one_letter_code
_entity_poly.pdbx_strand_id
1 'polypeptide(L)'
;MNENQEKMQAALNRIEEGLATINTDEDWLNYLSFQSKFYNYSFRNAMLIYAQNPEASYVKGYRAWNELGRYVKKGAKGLAILAPCFKKVEDFKEPENKSEYQDSEGEKVTKKVISGFRITYVFDIADTDGSDEYLPVLVKGLAGNSEQEKEIYEKLKAFISTEHPVQEVTGTASKGSFNLETGIISVRSDVEYLQKIKTILHEYAHAIDFAMHPEEDISRNRRELIALYSAFQNVNHFKEC
;
A
#
# COMPACT_ATOMS: atom_id res chain seq x y z
N MET A 1 -3.59 2.10 -34.50
CA MET A 1 -3.97 1.93 -33.07
C MET A 1 -5.27 2.68 -32.86
N ASN A 2 -6.15 2.18 -32.01
CA ASN A 2 -7.33 2.97 -31.65
C ASN A 2 -6.97 3.94 -30.49
N GLU A 3 -7.79 4.98 -30.30
CA GLU A 3 -7.55 6.05 -29.29
C GLU A 3 -7.29 5.50 -27.87
N ASN A 4 -7.92 4.38 -27.49
CA ASN A 4 -7.69 3.74 -26.19
C ASN A 4 -6.32 3.07 -26.09
N GLN A 5 -5.83 2.50 -27.18
CA GLN A 5 -4.49 1.90 -27.24
C GLN A 5 -3.40 2.98 -27.13
N GLU A 6 -3.60 4.12 -27.77
CA GLU A 6 -2.68 5.26 -27.70
C GLU A 6 -2.62 5.84 -26.27
N LYS A 7 -3.77 6.01 -25.63
CA LYS A 7 -3.84 6.46 -24.22
C LYS A 7 -3.18 5.46 -23.27
N MET A 8 -3.36 4.17 -23.50
CA MET A 8 -2.73 3.13 -22.70
C MET A 8 -1.21 3.15 -22.87
N GLN A 9 -0.72 3.25 -24.11
CA GLN A 9 0.72 3.34 -24.38
C GLN A 9 1.33 4.59 -23.74
N ALA A 10 0.65 5.74 -23.83
CA ALA A 10 1.09 6.96 -23.17
C ALA A 10 1.16 6.82 -21.64
N ALA A 11 0.24 6.06 -21.03
CA ALA A 11 0.30 5.78 -19.59
C ALA A 11 1.48 4.87 -19.23
N LEU A 12 1.77 3.85 -20.03
CA LEU A 12 2.93 2.97 -19.82
C LEU A 12 4.24 3.74 -19.95
N ASN A 13 4.37 4.57 -20.98
CA ASN A 13 5.56 5.42 -21.17
C ASN A 13 5.79 6.35 -19.96
N ARG A 14 4.72 6.92 -19.40
CA ARG A 14 4.82 7.75 -18.17
C ARG A 14 5.30 6.96 -16.96
N ILE A 15 4.91 5.70 -16.82
CA ILE A 15 5.44 4.84 -15.74
C ILE A 15 6.93 4.63 -15.94
N GLU A 16 7.37 4.32 -17.15
CA GLU A 16 8.79 4.13 -17.49
C GLU A 16 9.60 5.42 -17.26
N GLU A 17 9.09 6.56 -17.73
CA GLU A 17 9.69 7.88 -17.48
C GLU A 17 9.76 8.19 -15.98
N GLY A 18 8.68 7.95 -15.23
CA GLY A 18 8.65 8.15 -13.79
C GLY A 18 9.66 7.27 -13.05
N LEU A 19 9.78 6.00 -13.43
CA LEU A 19 10.80 5.11 -12.88
C LEU A 19 12.22 5.57 -13.21
N ALA A 20 12.44 6.09 -14.42
CA ALA A 20 13.74 6.60 -14.85
C ALA A 20 14.18 7.86 -14.09
N THR A 21 13.27 8.59 -13.44
CA THR A 21 13.62 9.74 -12.58
C THR A 21 14.05 9.35 -11.17
N ILE A 22 13.77 8.11 -10.75
CA ILE A 22 14.11 7.60 -9.43
C ILE A 22 15.49 6.92 -9.50
N ASN A 23 16.55 7.72 -9.36
CA ASN A 23 17.94 7.23 -9.57
C ASN A 23 18.76 7.21 -8.28
N THR A 24 18.30 7.89 -7.23
CA THR A 24 18.99 7.98 -5.95
C THR A 24 18.16 7.37 -4.84
N ASP A 25 18.80 7.03 -3.72
CA ASP A 25 18.10 6.56 -2.51
C ASP A 25 17.09 7.62 -2.00
N GLU A 26 17.42 8.91 -2.16
CA GLU A 26 16.52 10.01 -1.78
C GLU A 26 15.27 10.05 -2.67
N ASP A 27 15.40 9.85 -3.97
CA ASP A 27 14.26 9.77 -4.89
C ASP A 27 13.34 8.61 -4.51
N TRP A 28 13.92 7.46 -4.17
CA TRP A 28 13.16 6.31 -3.68
C TRP A 28 12.45 6.60 -2.37
N LEU A 29 13.08 7.23 -1.40
CA LEU A 29 12.44 7.62 -0.14
C LEU A 29 11.28 8.58 -0.37
N ASN A 30 11.46 9.56 -1.25
CA ASN A 30 10.41 10.50 -1.65
C ASN A 30 9.23 9.77 -2.30
N TYR A 31 9.51 8.85 -3.23
CA TYR A 31 8.46 8.06 -3.87
C TYR A 31 7.73 7.14 -2.87
N LEU A 32 8.43 6.47 -1.97
CA LEU A 32 7.81 5.61 -0.95
C LEU A 32 6.98 6.42 0.05
N SER A 33 7.46 7.60 0.45
CA SER A 33 6.68 8.54 1.25
C SER A 33 5.41 8.98 0.53
N PHE A 34 5.50 9.25 -0.78
CA PHE A 34 4.35 9.52 -1.62
C PHE A 34 3.41 8.32 -1.68
N GLN A 35 3.91 7.14 -2.01
CA GLN A 35 3.11 5.91 -2.14
C GLN A 35 2.38 5.56 -0.83
N SER A 36 2.94 5.85 0.32
CA SER A 36 2.30 5.62 1.62
C SER A 36 0.98 6.37 1.80
N LYS A 37 0.83 7.52 1.13
CA LYS A 37 -0.43 8.29 1.10
C LYS A 37 -1.49 7.63 0.20
N PHE A 38 -1.06 6.82 -0.77
CA PHE A 38 -1.87 6.20 -1.80
C PHE A 38 -2.01 4.69 -1.63
N TYR A 39 -2.10 4.20 -0.40
CA TYR A 39 -2.18 2.77 -0.07
C TYR A 39 -3.36 2.03 -0.72
N ASN A 40 -4.42 2.75 -1.12
CA ASN A 40 -5.58 2.19 -1.84
C ASN A 40 -5.35 2.06 -3.36
N TYR A 41 -4.19 2.51 -3.87
CA TYR A 41 -3.83 2.43 -5.27
C TYR A 41 -2.77 1.36 -5.49
N SER A 42 -2.85 0.65 -6.63
CA SER A 42 -1.78 -0.24 -7.04
C SER A 42 -0.48 0.53 -7.27
N PHE A 43 0.66 -0.15 -7.18
CA PHE A 43 1.98 0.44 -7.49
C PHE A 43 1.96 1.22 -8.82
N ARG A 44 1.40 0.61 -9.89
CA ARG A 44 1.31 1.27 -11.21
C ARG A 44 0.52 2.57 -11.16
N ASN A 45 -0.58 2.60 -10.44
CA ASN A 45 -1.39 3.81 -10.33
C ASN A 45 -0.73 4.86 -9.42
N ALA A 46 -0.09 4.46 -8.33
CA ALA A 46 0.68 5.37 -7.49
C ALA A 46 1.82 6.01 -8.30
N MET A 47 2.53 5.23 -9.13
CA MET A 47 3.58 5.73 -10.02
C MET A 47 3.02 6.66 -11.09
N LEU A 48 1.87 6.34 -11.69
CA LEU A 48 1.21 7.23 -12.66
C LEU A 48 0.83 8.57 -12.04
N ILE A 49 0.31 8.56 -10.81
CA ILE A 49 -0.04 9.80 -10.09
C ILE A 49 1.23 10.58 -9.78
N TYR A 50 2.27 9.92 -9.24
CA TYR A 50 3.55 10.54 -8.91
C TYR A 50 4.22 11.21 -10.11
N ALA A 51 4.30 10.51 -11.24
CA ALA A 51 4.89 11.03 -12.47
C ALA A 51 4.10 12.23 -13.06
N GLN A 52 2.82 12.39 -12.73
CA GLN A 52 1.98 13.50 -13.20
C GLN A 52 1.92 14.64 -12.19
N ASN A 53 1.93 14.33 -10.90
CA ASN A 53 1.90 15.29 -9.80
C ASN A 53 2.56 14.70 -8.54
N PRO A 54 3.86 14.92 -8.31
CA PRO A 54 4.56 14.44 -7.12
C PRO A 54 4.04 15.03 -5.81
N GLU A 55 3.39 16.19 -5.87
CA GLU A 55 2.82 16.88 -4.71
C GLU A 55 1.40 16.43 -4.36
N ALA A 56 0.79 15.56 -5.18
CA ALA A 56 -0.54 15.06 -4.90
C ALA A 56 -0.61 14.42 -3.50
N SER A 57 -1.70 14.68 -2.80
CA SER A 57 -1.87 14.23 -1.41
C SER A 57 -3.07 13.33 -1.19
N TYR A 58 -4.17 13.58 -1.88
CA TYR A 58 -5.38 12.80 -1.79
C TYR A 58 -6.20 12.92 -3.07
N VAL A 59 -6.35 11.83 -3.80
CA VAL A 59 -7.03 11.84 -5.10
C VAL A 59 -8.30 11.00 -5.09
N LYS A 60 -9.31 11.48 -5.82
CA LYS A 60 -10.56 10.75 -6.08
C LYS A 60 -11.09 11.06 -7.48
N GLY A 61 -11.95 10.16 -7.98
CA GLY A 61 -12.72 10.43 -9.19
C GLY A 61 -13.73 11.58 -8.99
N TYR A 62 -14.12 12.21 -10.08
CA TYR A 62 -15.04 13.35 -10.08
C TYR A 62 -16.32 13.12 -9.26
N ARG A 63 -16.99 11.95 -9.46
CA ARG A 63 -18.21 11.63 -8.72
C ARG A 63 -17.98 11.44 -7.23
N ALA A 64 -16.89 10.77 -6.87
CA ALA A 64 -16.55 10.54 -5.48
C ALA A 64 -16.20 11.83 -4.73
N TRP A 65 -15.68 12.85 -5.40
CA TRP A 65 -15.52 14.18 -4.83
C TRP A 65 -16.89 14.83 -4.53
N ASN A 66 -17.84 14.75 -5.47
CA ASN A 66 -19.18 15.29 -5.27
C ASN A 66 -19.91 14.60 -4.09
N GLU A 67 -19.74 13.27 -3.91
CA GLU A 67 -20.28 12.52 -2.78
C GLU A 67 -19.70 12.98 -1.43
N LEU A 68 -18.48 13.51 -1.42
CA LEU A 68 -17.84 14.13 -0.26
C LEU A 68 -18.16 15.63 -0.09
N GLY A 69 -19.09 16.18 -0.87
CA GLY A 69 -19.43 17.59 -0.82
C GLY A 69 -18.35 18.53 -1.38
N ARG A 70 -17.41 17.99 -2.17
CA ARG A 70 -16.37 18.78 -2.84
C ARG A 70 -16.52 18.74 -4.35
N TYR A 71 -16.14 19.81 -5.00
CA TYR A 71 -16.32 19.98 -6.44
C TYR A 71 -14.97 20.26 -7.10
N VAL A 72 -14.70 19.55 -8.18
CA VAL A 72 -13.50 19.78 -8.98
C VAL A 72 -13.55 21.15 -9.63
N LYS A 73 -12.51 21.95 -9.45
CA LYS A 73 -12.36 23.30 -9.98
C LYS A 73 -12.44 23.31 -11.50
N LYS A 74 -13.05 24.34 -12.06
CA LYS A 74 -13.10 24.51 -13.52
C LYS A 74 -11.69 24.65 -14.08
N GLY A 75 -11.34 23.81 -15.04
CA GLY A 75 -10.01 23.79 -15.68
C GLY A 75 -8.97 22.90 -14.97
N ALA A 76 -9.32 22.25 -13.86
CA ALA A 76 -8.46 21.28 -13.23
C ALA A 76 -8.08 20.13 -14.19
N LYS A 77 -6.82 19.74 -14.17
CA LYS A 77 -6.32 18.62 -15.00
C LYS A 77 -6.40 17.33 -14.23
N GLY A 78 -7.20 16.39 -14.73
CA GLY A 78 -7.28 15.05 -14.14
C GLY A 78 -5.99 14.27 -14.33
N LEU A 79 -5.59 13.55 -13.27
CA LEU A 79 -4.48 12.61 -13.28
C LEU A 79 -4.95 11.28 -13.85
N ALA A 80 -4.30 10.80 -14.90
CA ALA A 80 -4.65 9.55 -15.57
C ALA A 80 -4.24 8.34 -14.73
N ILE A 81 -5.16 7.39 -14.54
CA ILE A 81 -4.92 6.13 -13.86
C ILE A 81 -5.52 4.96 -14.66
N LEU A 82 -5.09 3.74 -14.33
CA LEU A 82 -5.59 2.49 -14.88
C LEU A 82 -6.75 1.97 -14.02
N ALA A 83 -7.96 1.92 -14.58
CA ALA A 83 -9.12 1.32 -13.93
C ALA A 83 -9.42 -0.05 -14.55
N PRO A 84 -9.69 -1.10 -13.74
CA PRO A 84 -10.04 -2.41 -14.26
C PRO A 84 -11.41 -2.38 -14.96
N CYS A 85 -11.51 -3.10 -16.06
CA CYS A 85 -12.76 -3.42 -16.73
C CYS A 85 -13.19 -4.81 -16.33
N PHE A 86 -14.43 -4.97 -15.89
CA PHE A 86 -14.98 -6.26 -15.48
C PHE A 86 -15.96 -6.76 -16.52
N LYS A 87 -15.93 -8.06 -16.78
CA LYS A 87 -17.02 -8.76 -17.48
C LYS A 87 -17.61 -9.83 -16.56
N LYS A 88 -18.91 -10.04 -16.69
CA LYS A 88 -19.57 -11.16 -16.04
C LYS A 88 -19.27 -12.42 -16.88
N VAL A 89 -18.78 -13.45 -16.22
CA VAL A 89 -18.60 -14.77 -16.84
C VAL A 89 -19.67 -15.66 -16.23
N GLU A 90 -20.57 -16.13 -17.08
CA GLU A 90 -21.50 -17.20 -16.74
C GLU A 90 -20.76 -18.52 -16.95
N ASP A 91 -20.84 -19.41 -15.98
CA ASP A 91 -20.22 -20.73 -15.93
C ASP A 91 -18.67 -20.79 -15.83
N PHE A 92 -18.18 -20.80 -14.58
CA PHE A 92 -17.03 -21.63 -14.25
C PHE A 92 -17.55 -22.95 -13.64
N LYS A 93 -17.49 -24.05 -14.41
CA LYS A 93 -17.49 -25.38 -13.84
C LYS A 93 -16.23 -25.50 -12.98
N GLU A 94 -16.40 -25.63 -11.68
CA GLU A 94 -15.28 -26.02 -10.82
C GLU A 94 -14.76 -27.38 -11.27
N PRO A 95 -13.43 -27.62 -11.25
CA PRO A 95 -12.89 -28.94 -11.51
C PRO A 95 -13.43 -29.91 -10.47
N GLU A 96 -13.85 -31.08 -10.93
CA GLU A 96 -14.33 -32.20 -10.14
C GLU A 96 -13.25 -32.68 -9.17
N ASN A 97 -13.18 -32.11 -7.98
CA ASN A 97 -12.57 -32.69 -6.78
C ASN A 97 -12.79 -31.78 -5.58
N LYS A 98 -14.01 -31.78 -5.06
CA LYS A 98 -14.27 -31.51 -3.63
C LYS A 98 -15.43 -32.37 -3.18
N SER A 99 -15.11 -33.22 -2.19
CA SER A 99 -16.03 -34.03 -1.40
C SER A 99 -17.29 -33.29 -0.99
N GLU A 100 -18.39 -33.98 -1.20
CA GLU A 100 -19.69 -33.92 -0.53
C GLU A 100 -19.92 -32.79 0.49
N TYR A 101 -20.60 -31.76 0.06
CA TYR A 101 -21.68 -31.13 0.79
C TYR A 101 -22.80 -30.81 -0.22
N GLN A 102 -23.83 -31.63 -0.21
CA GLN A 102 -25.12 -31.32 -0.83
C GLN A 102 -25.72 -30.15 -0.08
N ASP A 103 -26.11 -29.08 -0.82
CA ASP A 103 -27.49 -28.61 -0.73
C ASP A 103 -27.78 -27.57 -1.84
N SER A 104 -28.85 -27.93 -2.51
CA SER A 104 -30.00 -27.18 -3.03
C SER A 104 -29.79 -26.06 -4.04
N GLU A 105 -30.43 -26.31 -5.19
CA GLU A 105 -31.02 -25.36 -6.15
C GLU A 105 -30.14 -24.26 -6.72
N GLY A 106 -29.77 -24.50 -7.97
CA GLY A 106 -29.07 -23.67 -8.95
C GLY A 106 -29.25 -22.17 -8.91
N GLU A 107 -28.58 -21.46 -8.00
CA GLU A 107 -28.30 -20.05 -8.19
C GLU A 107 -27.03 -19.92 -9.07
N LYS A 108 -27.23 -19.36 -10.26
CA LYS A 108 -26.14 -18.98 -11.16
C LYS A 108 -25.27 -17.91 -10.49
N VAL A 109 -24.15 -18.32 -9.92
CA VAL A 109 -23.17 -17.37 -9.32
C VAL A 109 -22.38 -16.71 -10.46
N THR A 110 -22.76 -15.51 -10.84
CA THR A 110 -21.99 -14.72 -11.80
C THR A 110 -20.75 -14.15 -11.12
N LYS A 111 -19.57 -14.66 -11.47
CA LYS A 111 -18.28 -14.09 -11.05
C LYS A 111 -17.88 -12.93 -11.97
N LYS A 112 -17.44 -11.83 -11.38
CA LYS A 112 -16.82 -10.71 -12.11
C LYS A 112 -15.35 -11.03 -12.30
N VAL A 113 -14.88 -11.10 -13.54
CA VAL A 113 -13.46 -11.25 -13.87
C VAL A 113 -12.92 -9.99 -14.56
N ILE A 114 -11.66 -9.67 -14.30
CA ILE A 114 -10.99 -8.54 -14.97
C ILE A 114 -10.80 -8.92 -16.44
N SER A 115 -11.38 -8.13 -17.35
CA SER A 115 -11.27 -8.32 -18.80
C SER A 115 -10.26 -7.41 -19.48
N GLY A 116 -9.67 -6.48 -18.71
CA GLY A 116 -8.69 -5.51 -19.19
C GLY A 116 -8.67 -4.26 -18.32
N PHE A 117 -7.99 -3.24 -18.80
CA PHE A 117 -7.88 -1.94 -18.14
C PHE A 117 -8.26 -0.82 -19.12
N ARG A 118 -8.74 0.27 -18.56
CA ARG A 118 -9.02 1.52 -19.27
C ARG A 118 -8.40 2.69 -18.54
N ILE A 119 -8.09 3.75 -19.27
CA ILE A 119 -7.70 5.02 -18.65
C ILE A 119 -8.93 5.69 -18.06
N THR A 120 -8.81 6.16 -16.82
CA THR A 120 -9.75 7.05 -16.16
C THR A 120 -8.98 8.18 -15.47
N TYR A 121 -9.69 9.17 -14.94
CA TYR A 121 -9.06 10.34 -14.36
C TYR A 121 -9.51 10.52 -12.90
N VAL A 122 -8.54 10.88 -12.07
CA VAL A 122 -8.75 11.31 -10.69
C VAL A 122 -8.24 12.73 -10.54
N PHE A 123 -8.68 13.43 -9.50
CA PHE A 123 -8.32 14.81 -9.23
C PHE A 123 -7.77 14.91 -7.81
N ASP A 124 -6.71 15.68 -7.63
CA ASP A 124 -6.15 15.91 -6.29
C ASP A 124 -7.06 16.85 -5.50
N ILE A 125 -7.02 16.75 -4.17
CA ILE A 125 -7.77 17.62 -3.26
C ILE A 125 -7.46 19.10 -3.49
N ALA A 126 -6.22 19.44 -3.84
CA ALA A 126 -5.81 20.81 -4.16
C ALA A 126 -6.57 21.40 -5.36
N ASP A 127 -7.05 20.53 -6.26
CA ASP A 127 -7.86 20.87 -7.43
C ASP A 127 -9.37 20.88 -7.16
N THR A 128 -9.77 20.81 -5.89
CA THR A 128 -11.19 20.81 -5.49
C THR A 128 -11.52 21.94 -4.52
N ASP A 129 -12.77 22.37 -4.52
CA ASP A 129 -13.36 23.29 -3.55
C ASP A 129 -14.53 22.62 -2.83
N GLY A 130 -14.82 23.02 -1.60
CA GLY A 130 -15.94 22.52 -0.81
C GLY A 130 -15.60 22.29 0.65
N SER A 131 -16.48 21.57 1.37
CA SER A 131 -16.30 21.28 2.79
C SER A 131 -15.22 20.23 3.02
N ASP A 132 -14.47 20.40 4.10
CA ASP A 132 -13.49 19.40 4.57
C ASP A 132 -14.10 18.42 5.59
N GLU A 133 -15.38 18.59 5.91
CA GLU A 133 -16.09 17.82 6.96
C GLU A 133 -16.06 16.30 6.75
N TYR A 134 -16.15 15.88 5.48
CA TYR A 134 -16.17 14.46 5.11
C TYR A 134 -14.83 13.94 4.58
N LEU A 135 -13.79 14.76 4.69
CA LEU A 135 -12.45 14.30 4.34
C LEU A 135 -11.94 13.35 5.42
N PRO A 136 -11.27 12.25 5.04
CA PRO A 136 -10.59 11.44 6.02
C PRO A 136 -9.53 12.30 6.71
N VAL A 137 -9.50 12.24 8.04
CA VAL A 137 -8.42 12.86 8.80
C VAL A 137 -7.13 12.21 8.34
N LEU A 138 -6.32 12.93 7.59
CA LEU A 138 -4.97 12.50 7.25
C LEU A 138 -4.19 12.49 8.56
N VAL A 139 -4.08 11.32 9.16
CA VAL A 139 -3.39 11.15 10.43
C VAL A 139 -1.92 11.48 10.22
N LYS A 140 -1.50 12.65 10.71
CA LYS A 140 -0.11 13.14 10.65
C LYS A 140 0.86 12.32 11.53
N GLY A 141 0.35 11.32 12.23
CA GLY A 141 1.09 10.39 13.06
C GLY A 141 0.26 9.14 13.30
N LEU A 142 0.93 8.03 13.57
CA LEU A 142 0.27 6.81 14.00
C LEU A 142 -0.05 6.96 15.49
N ALA A 143 -1.21 7.55 15.79
CA ALA A 143 -1.80 7.57 17.11
C ALA A 143 -2.90 6.50 17.14
N GLY A 144 -2.77 5.54 18.02
CA GLY A 144 -3.75 4.49 18.20
C GLY A 144 -3.32 3.57 19.35
N ASN A 145 -4.22 3.44 20.31
CA ASN A 145 -3.97 2.67 21.54
C ASN A 145 -5.24 1.90 21.95
N SER A 146 -6.02 1.48 20.95
CA SER A 146 -7.22 0.67 21.16
C SER A 146 -6.88 -0.78 21.51
N GLU A 147 -7.81 -1.50 22.12
CA GLU A 147 -7.63 -2.92 22.42
C GLU A 147 -7.44 -3.76 21.13
N GLN A 148 -8.02 -3.32 20.03
CA GLN A 148 -7.85 -3.97 18.72
C GLN A 148 -6.40 -3.85 18.22
N GLU A 149 -5.77 -2.69 18.34
CA GLU A 149 -4.38 -2.48 17.94
C GLU A 149 -3.42 -3.26 18.82
N LYS A 150 -3.73 -3.36 20.13
CA LYS A 150 -2.99 -4.22 21.05
C LYS A 150 -3.07 -5.70 20.64
N GLU A 151 -4.26 -6.20 20.33
CA GLU A 151 -4.44 -7.58 19.88
C GLU A 151 -3.66 -7.87 18.59
N ILE A 152 -3.68 -6.95 17.62
CA ILE A 152 -2.89 -7.05 16.38
C ILE A 152 -1.40 -7.10 16.70
N TYR A 153 -0.92 -6.21 17.57
CA TYR A 153 0.48 -6.18 17.97
C TYR A 153 0.93 -7.49 18.61
N GLU A 154 0.14 -8.03 19.56
CA GLU A 154 0.48 -9.28 20.24
C GLU A 154 0.49 -10.48 19.28
N LYS A 155 -0.43 -10.54 18.32
CA LYS A 155 -0.43 -11.57 17.26
C LYS A 155 0.80 -11.47 16.36
N LEU A 156 1.17 -10.25 15.93
CA LEU A 156 2.38 -10.03 15.14
C LEU A 156 3.64 -10.40 15.91
N LYS A 157 3.73 -9.97 17.17
CA LYS A 157 4.85 -10.29 18.06
C LYS A 157 5.00 -11.79 18.24
N ALA A 158 3.90 -12.51 18.49
CA ALA A 158 3.92 -13.96 18.61
C ALA A 158 4.38 -14.65 17.33
N PHE A 159 3.87 -14.22 16.16
CA PHE A 159 4.27 -14.75 14.87
C PHE A 159 5.77 -14.52 14.59
N ILE A 160 6.24 -13.28 14.73
CA ILE A 160 7.64 -12.94 14.46
C ILE A 160 8.59 -13.63 15.45
N SER A 161 8.16 -13.81 16.69
CA SER A 161 8.96 -14.49 17.73
C SER A 161 9.22 -15.98 17.44
N THR A 162 8.53 -16.57 16.48
CA THR A 162 8.84 -17.94 16.02
C THR A 162 10.17 -18.03 15.25
N GLU A 163 10.61 -16.92 14.64
CA GLU A 163 11.83 -16.85 13.84
C GLU A 163 12.89 -15.94 14.48
N HIS A 164 12.45 -14.79 15.02
CA HIS A 164 13.29 -13.76 15.61
C HIS A 164 12.77 -13.38 17.00
N PRO A 165 13.57 -13.55 18.08
CA PRO A 165 13.13 -13.13 19.40
C PRO A 165 12.77 -11.65 19.43
N VAL A 166 11.58 -11.31 19.95
CA VAL A 166 11.11 -9.93 20.07
C VAL A 166 11.11 -9.51 21.53
N GLN A 167 11.80 -8.43 21.86
CA GLN A 167 11.84 -7.85 23.19
C GLN A 167 11.31 -6.40 23.21
N GLU A 168 10.69 -6.02 24.33
CA GLU A 168 10.30 -4.65 24.56
C GLU A 168 11.33 -3.95 25.43
N VAL A 169 11.73 -2.74 25.03
CA VAL A 169 12.77 -1.95 25.67
C VAL A 169 12.26 -0.55 26.03
N THR A 170 12.84 0.07 27.04
CA THR A 170 12.55 1.45 27.46
C THR A 170 13.78 2.32 27.34
N GLY A 171 13.58 3.64 27.19
CA GLY A 171 14.68 4.62 27.29
C GLY A 171 15.64 4.67 26.13
N THR A 172 15.31 4.05 24.98
CA THR A 172 16.13 4.11 23.77
C THR A 172 15.75 5.32 22.90
N ALA A 173 16.74 5.91 22.20
CA ALA A 173 16.48 7.00 21.27
C ALA A 173 15.70 6.55 20.03
N SER A 174 15.95 5.31 19.55
CA SER A 174 15.20 4.70 18.44
C SER A 174 13.90 4.09 18.92
N LYS A 175 12.92 3.98 18.02
CA LYS A 175 11.64 3.31 18.31
C LYS A 175 11.75 1.79 18.25
N GLY A 176 12.75 1.27 17.55
CA GLY A 176 13.10 -0.14 17.43
C GLY A 176 14.50 -0.33 16.88
N SER A 177 14.94 -1.57 16.85
CA SER A 177 16.18 -2.00 16.21
C SER A 177 16.17 -3.51 15.96
N PHE A 178 16.79 -3.95 14.87
CA PHE A 178 17.16 -5.33 14.62
C PHE A 178 18.67 -5.51 14.86
N ASN A 179 19.03 -6.47 15.68
CA ASN A 179 20.44 -6.79 15.96
C ASN A 179 20.89 -7.93 15.05
N LEU A 180 21.82 -7.62 14.15
CA LEU A 180 22.36 -8.56 13.15
C LEU A 180 23.09 -9.76 13.72
N GLU A 181 23.74 -9.60 14.90
CA GLU A 181 24.51 -10.67 15.51
C GLU A 181 23.64 -11.65 16.29
N THR A 182 22.63 -11.11 16.98
CA THR A 182 21.77 -11.91 17.88
C THR A 182 20.44 -12.30 17.24
N GLY A 183 20.05 -11.68 16.13
CA GLY A 183 18.75 -11.86 15.49
C GLY A 183 17.58 -11.28 16.30
N ILE A 184 17.85 -10.50 17.35
CA ILE A 184 16.83 -9.97 18.26
C ILE A 184 16.23 -8.68 17.66
N ILE A 185 14.90 -8.61 17.65
CA ILE A 185 14.14 -7.41 17.35
C ILE A 185 13.75 -6.72 18.66
N SER A 186 14.14 -5.46 18.80
CA SER A 186 13.76 -4.63 19.94
C SER A 186 12.71 -3.61 19.53
N VAL A 187 11.65 -3.46 20.33
CA VAL A 187 10.59 -2.48 20.10
C VAL A 187 10.40 -1.66 21.37
N ARG A 188 10.26 -0.35 21.24
CA ARG A 188 10.04 0.54 22.40
C ARG A 188 8.69 0.29 23.04
N SER A 189 8.67 0.05 24.36
CA SER A 189 7.46 -0.28 25.12
C SER A 189 6.57 0.94 25.42
N ASP A 190 7.17 2.14 25.53
CA ASP A 190 6.54 3.40 25.93
C ASP A 190 5.93 4.19 24.75
N VAL A 191 5.64 3.52 23.63
CA VAL A 191 4.96 4.09 22.47
C VAL A 191 3.60 3.42 22.24
N GLU A 192 2.71 4.10 21.52
CA GLU A 192 1.38 3.58 21.22
C GLU A 192 1.43 2.31 20.36
N TYR A 193 0.42 1.43 20.48
CA TYR A 193 0.38 0.13 19.81
C TYR A 193 0.50 0.24 18.29
N LEU A 194 -0.13 1.23 17.68
CA LEU A 194 -0.01 1.44 16.23
C LEU A 194 1.43 1.78 15.81
N GLN A 195 2.16 2.51 16.66
CA GLN A 195 3.60 2.77 16.44
C GLN A 195 4.44 1.50 16.67
N LYS A 196 4.10 0.67 17.67
CA LYS A 196 4.74 -0.63 17.91
C LYS A 196 4.55 -1.57 16.70
N ILE A 197 3.32 -1.64 16.14
CA ILE A 197 3.01 -2.42 14.94
C ILE A 197 3.89 -2.00 13.77
N LYS A 198 3.95 -0.69 13.50
CA LYS A 198 4.82 -0.16 12.44
C LYS A 198 6.28 -0.54 12.66
N THR A 199 6.74 -0.36 13.89
CA THR A 199 8.15 -0.59 14.23
C THR A 199 8.52 -2.07 14.12
N ILE A 200 7.72 -2.97 14.68
CA ILE A 200 8.03 -4.41 14.63
C ILE A 200 8.05 -4.95 13.18
N LEU A 201 7.15 -4.47 12.32
CA LEU A 201 7.14 -4.82 10.91
C LEU A 201 8.36 -4.28 10.15
N HIS A 202 8.81 -3.08 10.49
CA HIS A 202 10.01 -2.48 9.92
C HIS A 202 11.28 -3.27 10.28
N GLU A 203 11.45 -3.58 11.56
CA GLU A 203 12.61 -4.35 12.03
C GLU A 203 12.59 -5.80 11.52
N TYR A 204 11.41 -6.41 11.41
CA TYR A 204 11.26 -7.73 10.83
C TYR A 204 11.61 -7.74 9.33
N ALA A 205 11.28 -6.68 8.60
CA ALA A 205 11.69 -6.55 7.20
C ALA A 205 13.22 -6.45 7.05
N HIS A 206 13.92 -5.79 7.98
CA HIS A 206 15.39 -5.82 8.03
C HIS A 206 15.93 -7.24 8.27
N ALA A 207 15.28 -8.02 9.16
CA ALA A 207 15.68 -9.39 9.43
C ALA A 207 15.55 -10.29 8.18
N ILE A 208 14.43 -10.17 7.46
CA ILE A 208 14.19 -10.90 6.21
C ILE A 208 15.22 -10.50 5.14
N ASP A 209 15.44 -9.19 4.94
CA ASP A 209 16.40 -8.71 3.95
C ASP A 209 17.80 -9.23 4.22
N PHE A 210 18.23 -9.19 5.48
CA PHE A 210 19.53 -9.72 5.87
C PHE A 210 19.65 -11.26 5.65
N ALA A 211 18.57 -12.01 5.92
CA ALA A 211 18.55 -13.44 5.68
C ALA A 211 18.62 -13.78 4.18
N MET A 212 18.02 -12.96 3.33
CA MET A 212 18.01 -13.15 1.86
C MET A 212 19.32 -12.69 1.19
N HIS A 213 20.00 -11.70 1.76
CA HIS A 213 21.20 -11.05 1.19
C HIS A 213 22.34 -10.92 2.22
N PRO A 214 22.85 -12.03 2.80
CA PRO A 214 23.80 -11.95 3.91
C PRO A 214 25.18 -11.42 3.51
N GLU A 215 25.57 -11.58 2.24
CA GLU A 215 26.90 -11.25 1.72
C GLU A 215 26.99 -9.92 0.96
N GLU A 216 25.86 -9.24 0.74
CA GLU A 216 25.84 -8.00 -0.02
C GLU A 216 26.21 -6.81 0.87
N ASP A 217 27.22 -6.05 0.46
CA ASP A 217 27.54 -4.72 1.01
C ASP A 217 26.51 -3.68 0.51
N ILE A 218 25.27 -3.89 0.95
CA ILE A 218 24.15 -3.01 0.60
C ILE A 218 24.23 -1.77 1.48
N SER A 219 24.22 -0.58 0.88
CA SER A 219 24.19 0.68 1.63
C SER A 219 23.04 0.70 2.64
N ARG A 220 23.27 1.34 3.80
CA ARG A 220 22.25 1.47 4.85
C ARG A 220 20.92 2.01 4.29
N ASN A 221 21.00 3.01 3.39
CA ASN A 221 19.82 3.60 2.78
C ASN A 221 19.02 2.60 1.95
N ARG A 222 19.67 1.71 1.21
CA ARG A 222 19.02 0.68 0.43
C ARG A 222 18.33 -0.37 1.32
N ARG A 223 18.93 -0.73 2.46
CA ARG A 223 18.29 -1.62 3.46
C ARG A 223 17.05 -0.99 4.08
N GLU A 224 17.11 0.31 4.41
CA GLU A 224 15.93 1.07 4.88
C GLU A 224 14.79 1.07 3.85
N LEU A 225 15.14 1.20 2.56
CA LEU A 225 14.16 1.15 1.47
C LEU A 225 13.48 -0.21 1.34
N ILE A 226 14.26 -1.30 1.39
CA ILE A 226 13.74 -2.67 1.31
C ILE A 226 12.82 -2.95 2.52
N ALA A 227 13.23 -2.53 3.72
CA ALA A 227 12.45 -2.71 4.93
C ALA A 227 11.13 -1.93 4.89
N LEU A 228 11.13 -0.68 4.43
CA LEU A 228 9.93 0.13 4.25
C LEU A 228 8.98 -0.49 3.23
N TYR A 229 9.49 -0.96 2.10
CA TYR A 229 8.69 -1.60 1.06
C TYR A 229 8.08 -2.91 1.54
N SER A 230 8.85 -3.76 2.21
CA SER A 230 8.39 -5.04 2.73
C SER A 230 7.35 -4.87 3.85
N ALA A 231 7.57 -3.90 4.75
CA ALA A 231 6.60 -3.56 5.79
C ALA A 231 5.27 -3.06 5.19
N PHE A 232 5.34 -2.27 4.10
CA PHE A 232 4.16 -1.76 3.41
C PHE A 232 3.37 -2.88 2.71
N GLN A 233 4.03 -3.81 2.05
CA GLN A 233 3.39 -4.97 1.40
C GLN A 233 2.68 -5.87 2.41
N ASN A 234 3.32 -6.14 3.55
CA ASN A 234 2.76 -6.98 4.60
C ASN A 234 1.51 -6.36 5.26
N VAL A 235 1.50 -5.05 5.51
CA VAL A 235 0.31 -4.35 6.06
C VAL A 235 -0.91 -4.49 5.14
N ASN A 236 -0.71 -4.46 3.82
CA ASN A 236 -1.80 -4.63 2.86
C ASN A 236 -2.33 -6.07 2.83
N HIS A 237 -1.48 -7.05 3.02
CA HIS A 237 -1.90 -8.46 3.07
C HIS A 237 -2.73 -8.79 4.31
N PHE A 238 -2.43 -8.19 5.46
CA PHE A 238 -3.20 -8.36 6.70
C PHE A 238 -4.59 -7.68 6.71
N LYS A 239 -4.88 -6.80 5.74
CA LYS A 239 -6.21 -6.19 5.60
C LYS A 239 -7.20 -7.03 4.78
N GLU A 240 -6.72 -8.06 4.09
CA GLU A 240 -7.54 -8.95 3.25
C GLU A 240 -7.89 -10.28 3.97
N CYS A 241 -7.39 -10.49 5.16
CA CYS A 241 -7.76 -11.57 6.09
C CYS A 241 -8.63 -11.06 7.23
#